data_124e848cec0477c4490f07dedfce70ac
#
_entry.id   124e848cec0477c4490f07dedfce70ac
#
_cell.length_a   1.000
_cell.length_b   1.000
_cell.length_c   1.000
_cell.angle_alpha   90.00
_cell.angle_beta   90.00
_cell.angle_gamma   90.00
#
_symmetry.space_group_name_H-M   'P 1'
#
loop_
_entity.id
_entity.type
_entity.pdbx_description
1 polymer ?
#
loop_
_entity_poly.entity_id
_entity_poly.type
_entity_poly.pdbx_seq_one_letter_code
_entity_poly.pdbx_strand_id
1 'polypeptide(L)'
;MNYVISLKRTPERLNTFLNNNQHMDFQIFDAIDGADLQPFGSYNKYARANALSHIALWKKCASGDEDFLICEDDAECHKDLQRALDGMKAAKHPYDFVAWGWNFDAELFASIYPTLSPVSMRFSPEHMGKNKQHYLNNPVDPVFMQLHYLFGSCCYTISPEGAKRFLEILDPLAETVTADIPNVRTWTFQPMGMDCAMAAAFAKTLSVVCFPPMALTMNDHTISTVHGKYDQA
;
A
#
# COMPACT_ATOMS: atom_id res chain seq x y z
N MET A 1 -11.06 -9.99 -4.83
CA MET A 1 -11.87 -8.76 -5.07
C MET A 1 -10.96 -7.53 -5.13
N ASN A 2 -11.30 -6.49 -5.94
CA ASN A 2 -10.50 -5.27 -6.03
C ASN A 2 -11.28 -4.11 -5.39
N TYR A 3 -10.61 -3.35 -4.51
CA TYR A 3 -11.20 -2.20 -3.81
C TYR A 3 -10.38 -0.94 -4.07
N VAL A 4 -11.06 0.20 -4.21
CA VAL A 4 -10.47 1.53 -4.08
C VAL A 4 -10.99 2.20 -2.82
N ILE A 5 -10.08 2.65 -1.95
CA ILE A 5 -10.40 3.46 -0.77
C ILE A 5 -10.53 4.91 -1.22
N SER A 6 -11.69 5.52 -1.07
CA SER A 6 -11.91 6.92 -1.44
C SER A 6 -12.89 7.62 -0.51
N LEU A 7 -12.62 8.90 -0.23
CA LEU A 7 -13.49 9.74 0.59
C LEU A 7 -14.67 10.29 -0.22
N LYS A 8 -15.87 10.20 0.33
CA LYS A 8 -17.08 10.76 -0.31
C LYS A 8 -16.99 12.26 -0.60
N ARG A 9 -16.25 13.01 0.22
CA ARG A 9 -16.09 14.47 0.07
C ARG A 9 -15.08 14.89 -1.00
N THR A 10 -14.36 13.92 -1.62
CA THR A 10 -13.40 14.17 -2.70
C THR A 10 -13.73 13.36 -3.96
N PRO A 11 -14.95 13.51 -4.53
CA PRO A 11 -15.39 12.70 -5.67
C PRO A 11 -14.52 12.89 -6.92
N GLU A 12 -13.85 14.01 -7.05
CA GLU A 12 -12.91 14.28 -8.14
C GLU A 12 -11.71 13.34 -8.13
N ARG A 13 -11.21 12.94 -6.96
CA ARG A 13 -10.11 11.97 -6.83
C ARG A 13 -10.58 10.60 -7.31
N LEU A 14 -11.73 10.14 -6.83
CA LEU A 14 -12.33 8.89 -7.27
C LEU A 14 -12.56 8.87 -8.78
N ASN A 15 -13.11 9.93 -9.36
CA ASN A 15 -13.32 10.02 -10.80
C ASN A 15 -12.00 9.95 -11.58
N THR A 16 -10.95 10.60 -11.08
CA THR A 16 -9.60 10.53 -11.67
C THR A 16 -9.06 9.11 -11.60
N PHE A 17 -9.17 8.46 -10.43
CA PHE A 17 -8.76 7.05 -10.27
C PHE A 17 -9.47 6.13 -11.24
N LEU A 18 -10.80 6.19 -11.33
CA LEU A 18 -11.60 5.35 -12.22
C LEU A 18 -11.25 5.59 -13.69
N ASN A 19 -11.01 6.84 -14.09
CA ASN A 19 -10.61 7.20 -15.45
C ASN A 19 -9.21 6.65 -15.82
N ASN A 20 -8.27 6.70 -14.89
CA ASN A 20 -6.91 6.21 -15.12
C ASN A 20 -6.82 4.67 -15.10
N ASN A 21 -7.76 4.00 -14.43
CA ASN A 21 -7.74 2.55 -14.21
C ASN A 21 -8.91 1.80 -14.90
N GLN A 22 -9.44 2.31 -16.02
CA GLN A 22 -10.58 1.73 -16.76
C GLN A 22 -10.39 0.28 -17.22
N HIS A 23 -9.14 -0.20 -17.24
CA HIS A 23 -8.78 -1.57 -17.61
C HIS A 23 -8.96 -2.58 -16.49
N MET A 24 -9.40 -2.13 -15.30
CA MET A 24 -9.68 -2.96 -14.12
C MET A 24 -11.01 -2.58 -13.49
N ASP A 25 -11.68 -3.56 -12.90
CA ASP A 25 -12.93 -3.33 -12.15
C ASP A 25 -12.63 -3.15 -10.67
N PHE A 26 -13.13 -2.06 -10.07
CA PHE A 26 -12.98 -1.76 -8.65
C PHE A 26 -14.32 -1.57 -7.95
N GLN A 27 -14.46 -2.13 -6.76
CA GLN A 27 -15.51 -1.78 -5.81
C GLN A 27 -15.05 -0.56 -5.00
N ILE A 28 -15.93 0.41 -4.85
CA ILE A 28 -15.64 1.61 -4.06
C ILE A 28 -15.83 1.24 -2.58
N PHE A 29 -14.79 1.46 -1.79
CA PHE A 29 -14.87 1.45 -0.34
C PHE A 29 -14.91 2.88 0.17
N ASP A 30 -16.04 3.26 0.78
CA ASP A 30 -16.20 4.57 1.40
C ASP A 30 -15.24 4.70 2.58
N ALA A 31 -14.19 5.48 2.41
CA ALA A 31 -13.19 5.72 3.43
C ALA A 31 -13.81 6.35 4.69
N ILE A 32 -13.28 6.00 5.85
CA ILE A 32 -13.62 6.66 7.10
C ILE A 32 -13.12 8.11 7.02
N ASP A 33 -13.98 9.09 7.28
CA ASP A 33 -13.58 10.49 7.30
C ASP A 33 -12.98 10.86 8.67
N GLY A 34 -11.83 11.52 8.62
CA GLY A 34 -11.14 12.00 9.82
C GLY A 34 -11.77 13.24 10.46
N ALA A 35 -12.78 13.86 9.82
CA ALA A 35 -13.40 15.11 10.30
C ALA A 35 -13.88 14.98 11.76
N ASP A 36 -14.51 13.85 12.09
CA ASP A 36 -15.10 13.57 13.41
C ASP A 36 -14.17 12.77 14.34
N LEU A 37 -12.94 12.50 13.92
CA LEU A 37 -11.99 11.72 14.72
C LEU A 37 -11.07 12.65 15.53
N GLN A 38 -10.59 12.11 16.66
CA GLN A 38 -9.47 12.72 17.40
C GLN A 38 -8.14 12.13 16.90
N PRO A 39 -7.03 12.89 16.97
CA PRO A 39 -5.69 12.34 16.75
C PRO A 39 -5.40 11.19 17.74
N PHE A 40 -4.45 10.31 17.37
CA PHE A 40 -4.01 9.22 18.25
C PHE A 40 -2.48 9.04 18.11
N GLY A 41 -1.75 9.22 19.21
CA GLY A 41 -0.28 9.21 19.17
C GLY A 41 0.24 10.23 18.16
N SER A 42 1.04 9.79 17.21
CA SER A 42 1.56 10.61 16.10
C SER A 42 0.63 10.67 14.87
N TYR A 43 -0.46 9.90 14.85
CA TYR A 43 -1.45 10.01 13.79
C TYR A 43 -2.29 11.28 13.98
N ASN A 44 -2.28 12.19 13.00
CA ASN A 44 -3.34 13.18 12.93
C ASN A 44 -4.69 12.49 12.67
N LYS A 45 -5.80 13.21 12.79
CA LYS A 45 -7.15 12.64 12.65
C LYS A 45 -7.39 11.98 11.28
N TYR A 46 -6.80 12.50 10.21
CA TYR A 46 -6.98 12.00 8.85
C TYR A 46 -6.10 10.76 8.58
N ALA A 47 -4.85 10.78 9.06
CA ALA A 47 -3.98 9.61 9.02
C ALA A 47 -4.58 8.43 9.81
N ARG A 48 -5.19 8.75 10.96
CA ARG A 48 -5.93 7.76 11.75
C ARG A 48 -7.13 7.20 10.97
N ALA A 49 -7.89 8.05 10.29
CA ALA A 49 -9.04 7.64 9.48
C ALA A 49 -8.62 6.75 8.31
N ASN A 50 -7.53 7.12 7.61
CA ASN A 50 -6.93 6.27 6.58
C ASN A 50 -6.57 4.91 7.14
N ALA A 51 -5.85 4.86 8.26
CA ALA A 51 -5.47 3.61 8.92
C ALA A 51 -6.68 2.74 9.29
N LEU A 52 -7.73 3.33 9.85
CA LEU A 52 -8.95 2.63 10.19
C LEU A 52 -9.71 2.11 8.95
N SER A 53 -9.61 2.80 7.81
CA SER A 53 -10.18 2.35 6.54
C SER A 53 -9.50 1.07 6.03
N HIS A 54 -8.16 1.01 6.10
CA HIS A 54 -7.41 -0.21 5.79
C HIS A 54 -7.77 -1.36 6.73
N ILE A 55 -7.81 -1.11 8.04
CA ILE A 55 -8.21 -2.11 9.06
C ILE A 55 -9.62 -2.64 8.79
N ALA A 56 -10.56 -1.79 8.40
CA ALA A 56 -11.92 -2.22 8.07
C ALA A 56 -11.95 -3.17 6.86
N LEU A 57 -11.17 -2.89 5.81
CA LEU A 57 -11.02 -3.79 4.66
C LEU A 57 -10.32 -5.10 5.05
N TRP A 58 -9.30 -5.05 5.91
CA TRP A 58 -8.64 -6.27 6.41
C TRP A 58 -9.59 -7.14 7.22
N LYS A 59 -10.44 -6.57 8.07
CA LYS A 59 -11.49 -7.31 8.80
C LYS A 59 -12.45 -7.99 7.84
N LYS A 60 -12.84 -7.31 6.76
CA LYS A 60 -13.67 -7.87 5.71
C LYS A 60 -12.95 -9.01 4.96
N CYS A 61 -11.69 -8.83 4.60
CA CYS A 61 -10.87 -9.86 3.95
C CYS A 61 -10.70 -11.10 4.84
N ALA A 62 -10.33 -10.89 6.11
CA ALA A 62 -10.08 -11.95 7.09
C ALA A 62 -11.32 -12.82 7.37
N SER A 63 -12.52 -12.30 7.12
CA SER A 63 -13.79 -13.04 7.27
C SER A 63 -14.23 -13.81 6.02
N GLY A 64 -13.52 -13.64 4.90
CA GLY A 64 -13.78 -14.28 3.61
C GLY A 64 -12.73 -15.31 3.25
N ASP A 65 -12.77 -15.74 2.00
CA ASP A 65 -11.87 -16.74 1.40
C ASP A 65 -11.14 -16.21 0.15
N GLU A 66 -11.33 -14.94 -0.19
CA GLU A 66 -10.72 -14.31 -1.36
C GLU A 66 -9.71 -13.23 -0.98
N ASP A 67 -8.65 -13.14 -1.76
CA ASP A 67 -7.68 -12.06 -1.66
C ASP A 67 -8.29 -10.72 -2.07
N PHE A 68 -7.89 -9.65 -1.38
CA PHE A 68 -8.27 -8.29 -1.73
C PHE A 68 -7.09 -7.55 -2.35
N LEU A 69 -7.27 -7.04 -3.57
CA LEU A 69 -6.46 -5.95 -4.10
C LEU A 69 -7.04 -4.65 -3.56
N ILE A 70 -6.22 -3.86 -2.88
CA ILE A 70 -6.62 -2.60 -2.26
C ILE A 70 -5.76 -1.48 -2.84
N CYS A 71 -6.41 -0.47 -3.42
CA CYS A 71 -5.79 0.74 -3.93
C CYS A 71 -6.24 1.97 -3.15
N GLU A 72 -5.37 2.95 -2.98
CA GLU A 72 -5.76 4.31 -2.64
C GLU A 72 -6.19 5.07 -3.92
N ASP A 73 -7.00 6.11 -3.79
CA ASP A 73 -7.61 6.82 -4.92
C ASP A 73 -6.64 7.77 -5.67
N ASP A 74 -5.34 7.69 -5.38
CA ASP A 74 -4.25 8.33 -6.12
C ASP A 74 -3.34 7.34 -6.84
N ALA A 75 -3.65 6.05 -6.80
CA ALA A 75 -2.90 5.04 -7.51
C ALA A 75 -3.25 4.99 -9.00
N GLU A 76 -2.25 4.84 -9.86
CA GLU A 76 -2.41 4.53 -11.28
C GLU A 76 -1.84 3.14 -11.56
N CYS A 77 -2.69 2.21 -11.93
CA CYS A 77 -2.33 0.82 -12.17
C CYS A 77 -1.70 0.64 -13.55
N HIS A 78 -0.65 -0.17 -13.61
CA HIS A 78 -0.07 -0.61 -14.87
C HIS A 78 -1.09 -1.45 -15.66
N LYS A 79 -1.12 -1.31 -16.99
CA LYS A 79 -2.06 -2.05 -17.87
C LYS A 79 -1.95 -3.58 -17.72
N ASP A 80 -0.79 -4.08 -17.34
CA ASP A 80 -0.53 -5.51 -17.13
C ASP A 80 -0.76 -5.98 -15.69
N LEU A 81 -1.27 -5.13 -14.78
CA LEU A 81 -1.47 -5.50 -13.36
C LEU A 81 -2.39 -6.73 -13.24
N GLN A 82 -3.50 -6.77 -13.98
CA GLN A 82 -4.40 -7.94 -13.94
C GLN A 82 -3.68 -9.22 -14.37
N ARG A 83 -2.86 -9.16 -15.41
CA ARG A 83 -2.05 -10.30 -15.87
C ARG A 83 -1.06 -10.75 -14.77
N ALA A 84 -0.44 -9.82 -14.07
CA ALA A 84 0.48 -10.13 -12.97
C ALA A 84 -0.25 -10.78 -11.76
N LEU A 85 -1.43 -10.28 -11.41
CA LEU A 85 -2.31 -10.88 -10.39
C LEU A 85 -2.70 -12.32 -10.75
N ASP A 86 -3.12 -12.54 -11.98
CA ASP A 86 -3.51 -13.88 -12.47
C ASP A 86 -2.31 -14.84 -12.49
N GLY A 87 -1.14 -14.36 -12.90
CA GLY A 87 0.11 -15.12 -12.87
C GLY A 87 0.50 -15.54 -11.46
N MET A 88 0.35 -14.65 -10.50
CA MET A 88 0.64 -14.93 -9.08
C MET A 88 -0.31 -15.99 -8.50
N LYS A 89 -1.61 -15.88 -8.78
CA LYS A 89 -2.61 -16.89 -8.40
C LYS A 89 -2.31 -18.25 -9.02
N ALA A 90 -1.95 -18.28 -10.31
CA ALA A 90 -1.62 -19.52 -11.02
C ALA A 90 -0.37 -20.19 -10.46
N ALA A 91 0.63 -19.43 -10.03
CA ALA A 91 1.87 -19.93 -9.45
C ALA A 91 1.67 -20.56 -8.05
N LYS A 92 0.55 -20.27 -7.38
CA LYS A 92 0.21 -20.79 -6.04
C LYS A 92 1.30 -20.57 -4.98
N HIS A 93 2.13 -19.55 -5.15
CA HIS A 93 3.10 -19.21 -4.12
C HIS A 93 2.36 -18.60 -2.91
N PRO A 94 2.62 -19.10 -1.71
CA PRO A 94 1.97 -18.53 -0.53
C PRO A 94 2.48 -17.10 -0.28
N TYR A 95 1.58 -16.21 0.09
CA TYR A 95 1.87 -14.87 0.56
C TYR A 95 0.79 -14.40 1.54
N ASP A 96 1.16 -13.48 2.40
CA ASP A 96 0.24 -12.75 3.25
C ASP A 96 -0.09 -11.38 2.64
N PHE A 97 0.94 -10.72 2.06
CA PHE A 97 0.88 -9.37 1.54
C PHE A 97 1.76 -9.23 0.30
N VAL A 98 1.27 -8.50 -0.71
CA VAL A 98 2.02 -8.16 -1.92
C VAL A 98 1.92 -6.67 -2.17
N ALA A 99 3.02 -5.93 -2.07
CA ALA A 99 3.08 -4.53 -2.50
C ALA A 99 3.21 -4.46 -4.02
N TRP A 100 2.23 -3.85 -4.69
CA TRP A 100 2.23 -3.59 -6.13
C TRP A 100 2.72 -2.18 -6.46
N GLY A 101 2.57 -1.24 -5.53
CA GLY A 101 2.99 0.14 -5.68
C GLY A 101 3.36 0.78 -4.35
N TRP A 102 4.27 1.75 -4.41
CA TRP A 102 4.78 2.49 -3.25
C TRP A 102 5.24 3.90 -3.62
N ASN A 103 5.52 4.73 -2.61
CA ASN A 103 6.02 6.08 -2.81
C ASN A 103 7.50 6.07 -3.24
N PHE A 104 7.83 6.82 -4.30
CA PHE A 104 9.19 6.89 -4.84
C PHE A 104 10.09 7.90 -4.11
N ASP A 105 9.56 8.66 -3.17
CA ASP A 105 10.33 9.57 -2.30
C ASP A 105 10.90 8.88 -1.04
N ALA A 106 10.63 7.59 -0.88
CA ALA A 106 11.09 6.79 0.24
C ALA A 106 12.03 5.65 -0.17
N GLU A 107 12.70 5.04 0.81
CA GLU A 107 13.51 3.85 0.60
C GLU A 107 12.64 2.59 0.65
N LEU A 108 12.96 1.65 -0.23
CA LEU A 108 12.47 0.28 -0.20
C LEU A 108 13.60 -0.65 0.25
N PHE A 109 13.33 -1.52 1.23
CA PHE A 109 14.24 -2.60 1.62
C PHE A 109 13.61 -3.94 1.28
N ALA A 110 14.33 -4.74 0.48
CA ALA A 110 13.88 -6.07 0.07
C ALA A 110 15.07 -7.04 -0.05
N SER A 111 14.81 -8.33 0.03
CA SER A 111 15.80 -9.37 -0.31
C SER A 111 15.46 -9.96 -1.68
N ILE A 112 16.41 -9.88 -2.61
CA ILE A 112 16.30 -10.53 -3.93
C ILE A 112 16.21 -12.05 -3.76
N TYR A 113 16.90 -12.57 -2.75
CA TYR A 113 16.83 -13.96 -2.33
C TYR A 113 16.83 -14.04 -0.80
N PRO A 114 15.90 -14.79 -0.15
CA PRO A 114 15.67 -14.75 1.29
C PRO A 114 16.91 -14.98 2.17
N THR A 115 17.86 -15.80 1.71
CA THR A 115 19.09 -16.14 2.47
C THR A 115 20.31 -15.32 2.05
N LEU A 116 20.19 -14.40 1.10
CA LEU A 116 21.31 -13.58 0.65
C LEU A 116 21.42 -12.34 1.56
N SER A 117 21.17 -11.19 1.09
CA SER A 117 21.23 -9.95 1.86
C SER A 117 20.07 -9.05 1.48
N PRO A 118 19.48 -8.34 2.42
CA PRO A 118 18.61 -7.21 2.07
C PRO A 118 19.38 -6.17 1.27
N VAL A 119 18.69 -5.55 0.32
CA VAL A 119 19.17 -4.40 -0.44
C VAL A 119 18.27 -3.20 -0.15
N SER A 120 18.83 -1.98 -0.15
CA SER A 120 18.04 -0.77 -0.14
C SER A 120 17.99 -0.17 -1.54
N MET A 121 16.81 0.33 -1.93
CA MET A 121 16.58 0.97 -3.21
C MET A 121 16.03 2.36 -2.98
N ARG A 122 16.63 3.34 -3.67
CA ARG A 122 16.14 4.72 -3.73
C ARG A 122 15.71 5.04 -5.15
N PHE A 123 14.63 5.77 -5.27
CA PHE A 123 14.03 6.11 -6.54
C PHE A 123 14.05 7.62 -6.76
N SER A 124 13.73 8.05 -7.96
CA SER A 124 13.61 9.47 -8.32
C SER A 124 12.15 9.76 -8.67
N PRO A 125 11.38 10.43 -7.80
CA PRO A 125 10.00 10.83 -8.10
C PRO A 125 9.91 11.70 -9.36
N GLU A 126 10.88 12.62 -9.56
CA GLU A 126 10.92 13.48 -10.76
C GLU A 126 11.10 12.66 -12.05
N HIS A 127 12.02 11.70 -12.04
CA HIS A 127 12.24 10.84 -13.22
C HIS A 127 11.01 9.95 -13.49
N MET A 128 10.43 9.38 -12.45
CA MET A 128 9.21 8.60 -12.54
C MET A 128 8.07 9.45 -13.12
N GLY A 129 7.83 10.65 -12.59
CA GLY A 129 6.77 11.54 -13.06
C GLY A 129 6.88 11.87 -14.56
N LYS A 130 8.09 12.12 -15.05
CA LYS A 130 8.34 12.39 -16.48
C LYS A 130 8.06 11.18 -17.38
N ASN A 131 8.25 9.97 -16.89
CA ASN A 131 8.18 8.73 -17.68
C ASN A 131 6.95 7.87 -17.35
N LYS A 132 6.13 8.28 -16.39
CA LYS A 132 5.00 7.51 -15.84
C LYS A 132 4.10 6.91 -16.91
N GLN A 133 3.60 7.72 -17.84
CA GLN A 133 2.69 7.26 -18.87
C GLN A 133 3.33 6.28 -19.86
N HIS A 134 4.60 6.51 -20.19
CA HIS A 134 5.35 5.55 -21.00
C HIS A 134 5.47 4.21 -20.28
N TYR A 135 5.84 4.23 -19.00
CA TYR A 135 5.99 3.04 -18.18
C TYR A 135 4.67 2.26 -18.04
N LEU A 136 3.60 2.93 -17.61
CA LEU A 136 2.29 2.29 -17.35
C LEU A 136 1.70 1.59 -18.58
N ASN A 137 2.10 2.00 -19.79
CA ASN A 137 1.57 1.49 -21.05
C ASN A 137 2.50 0.51 -21.79
N ASN A 138 3.71 0.26 -21.30
CA ASN A 138 4.62 -0.71 -21.93
C ASN A 138 4.60 -2.05 -21.17
N PRO A 139 4.74 -3.20 -21.90
CA PRO A 139 4.74 -4.50 -21.25
C PRO A 139 5.84 -4.64 -20.20
N VAL A 140 5.49 -5.19 -19.04
CA VAL A 140 6.42 -5.46 -17.94
C VAL A 140 6.16 -6.85 -17.38
N ASP A 141 7.24 -7.63 -17.18
CA ASP A 141 7.20 -8.89 -16.45
C ASP A 141 7.86 -8.69 -15.08
N PRO A 142 7.07 -8.55 -14.02
CA PRO A 142 7.59 -8.28 -12.70
C PRO A 142 8.22 -9.52 -12.06
N VAL A 143 9.20 -9.26 -11.18
CA VAL A 143 9.73 -10.24 -10.24
C VAL A 143 9.25 -9.92 -8.82
N PHE A 144 9.29 -10.89 -7.94
CA PHE A 144 8.87 -10.72 -6.55
C PHE A 144 10.07 -10.89 -5.63
N MET A 145 10.20 -9.98 -4.68
CA MET A 145 11.26 -9.98 -3.69
C MET A 145 10.65 -10.01 -2.29
N GLN A 146 11.32 -10.62 -1.32
CA GLN A 146 10.87 -10.55 0.07
C GLN A 146 10.95 -9.11 0.55
N LEU A 147 9.81 -8.59 1.02
CA LEU A 147 9.69 -7.23 1.53
C LEU A 147 10.10 -7.15 3.01
N HIS A 148 10.91 -6.16 3.36
CA HIS A 148 11.27 -5.86 4.74
C HIS A 148 10.75 -4.50 5.19
N TYR A 149 10.76 -3.51 4.30
CA TYR A 149 10.33 -2.16 4.62
C TYR A 149 9.99 -1.37 3.37
N LEU A 150 8.89 -0.63 3.41
CA LEU A 150 8.53 0.36 2.40
C LEU A 150 7.64 1.46 3.02
N PHE A 151 7.53 2.58 2.33
CA PHE A 151 6.56 3.62 2.59
C PHE A 151 5.55 3.77 1.44
N GLY A 152 4.32 4.18 1.79
CA GLY A 152 3.30 4.56 0.84
C GLY A 152 2.78 3.38 0.01
N SER A 153 2.13 2.43 0.64
CA SER A 153 1.48 1.30 -0.04
C SER A 153 0.22 1.75 -0.79
N CYS A 154 0.39 2.45 -1.92
CA CYS A 154 -0.74 2.96 -2.71
C CYS A 154 -1.57 1.84 -3.38
N CYS A 155 -0.98 0.65 -3.57
CA CYS A 155 -1.66 -0.51 -4.14
C CYS A 155 -1.02 -1.79 -3.60
N TYR A 156 -1.82 -2.70 -3.04
CA TYR A 156 -1.35 -3.97 -2.52
C TYR A 156 -2.44 -5.05 -2.56
N THR A 157 -2.01 -6.31 -2.57
CA THR A 157 -2.90 -7.46 -2.31
C THR A 157 -2.66 -7.99 -0.91
N ILE A 158 -3.73 -8.38 -0.23
CA ILE A 158 -3.68 -9.07 1.05
C ILE A 158 -4.55 -10.33 0.99
N SER A 159 -4.01 -11.45 1.46
CA SER A 159 -4.78 -12.69 1.59
C SER A 159 -5.63 -12.69 2.87
N PRO A 160 -6.68 -13.52 2.98
CA PRO A 160 -7.45 -13.64 4.21
C PRO A 160 -6.58 -13.98 5.43
N GLU A 161 -5.60 -14.85 5.26
CA GLU A 161 -4.68 -15.22 6.33
C GLU A 161 -3.70 -14.08 6.66
N GLY A 162 -3.20 -13.40 5.62
CA GLY A 162 -2.40 -12.17 5.79
C GLY A 162 -3.17 -11.09 6.54
N ALA A 163 -4.43 -10.88 6.21
CA ALA A 163 -5.29 -9.92 6.88
C ALA A 163 -5.45 -10.23 8.37
N LYS A 164 -5.63 -11.50 8.76
CA LYS A 164 -5.68 -11.91 10.18
C LYS A 164 -4.37 -11.55 10.89
N ARG A 165 -3.21 -11.90 10.30
CA ARG A 165 -1.90 -11.60 10.88
C ARG A 165 -1.63 -10.11 10.99
N PHE A 166 -2.00 -9.32 9.98
CA PHE A 166 -1.88 -7.86 10.02
C PHE A 166 -2.77 -7.26 11.11
N LEU A 167 -4.00 -7.76 11.28
CA LEU A 167 -4.91 -7.33 12.36
C LEU A 167 -4.36 -7.67 13.75
N GLU A 168 -3.78 -8.85 13.96
CA GLU A 168 -3.15 -9.23 15.22
C GLU A 168 -2.01 -8.28 15.63
N ILE A 169 -1.32 -7.68 14.64
CA ILE A 169 -0.16 -6.80 14.88
C ILE A 169 -0.58 -5.33 14.96
N LEU A 170 -1.59 -4.91 14.18
CA LEU A 170 -1.89 -3.51 13.91
C LEU A 170 -3.28 -3.05 14.39
N ASP A 171 -4.10 -3.94 14.95
CA ASP A 171 -5.41 -3.59 15.51
C ASP A 171 -5.49 -4.09 16.98
N PRO A 172 -5.56 -3.17 17.96
CA PRO A 172 -5.68 -1.71 17.82
C PRO A 172 -4.38 -1.03 17.36
N LEU A 173 -4.53 0.16 16.76
CA LEU A 173 -3.38 0.99 16.38
C LEU A 173 -2.47 1.23 17.58
N ALA A 174 -1.16 1.13 17.38
CA ALA A 174 -0.15 1.36 18.39
C ALA A 174 0.49 2.75 18.24
N GLU A 175 0.84 3.39 19.34
CA GLU A 175 1.58 4.66 19.33
C GLU A 175 3.02 4.49 18.87
N THR A 176 3.58 3.30 19.03
CA THR A 176 4.92 2.95 18.56
C THR A 176 4.91 1.60 17.87
N VAL A 177 5.71 1.47 16.83
CA VAL A 177 5.92 0.22 16.10
C VAL A 177 7.40 -0.07 15.96
N THR A 178 7.74 -1.35 15.83
CA THR A 178 9.12 -1.79 15.57
C THR A 178 9.19 -2.40 14.19
N ALA A 179 10.02 -1.80 13.33
CA ALA A 179 10.40 -2.37 12.04
C ALA A 179 11.70 -3.15 12.19
N ASP A 180 11.82 -4.23 11.42
CA ASP A 180 12.99 -5.08 11.41
C ASP A 180 13.44 -5.40 9.98
N ILE A 181 14.69 -5.05 9.67
CA ILE A 181 15.36 -5.48 8.45
C ILE A 181 16.42 -6.49 8.87
N PRO A 182 16.23 -7.78 8.61
CA PRO A 182 17.07 -8.85 9.15
C PRO A 182 18.56 -8.63 8.91
N ASN A 183 19.36 -8.71 9.98
CA ASN A 183 20.82 -8.51 9.97
C ASN A 183 21.31 -7.13 9.52
N VAL A 184 20.42 -6.15 9.37
CA VAL A 184 20.76 -4.78 8.98
C VAL A 184 20.38 -3.81 10.08
N ARG A 185 19.10 -3.74 10.44
CA ARG A 185 18.60 -2.75 11.39
C ARG A 185 17.26 -3.15 11.98
N THR A 186 17.13 -2.97 13.28
CA THR A 186 15.85 -2.96 14.01
C THR A 186 15.69 -1.60 14.69
N TRP A 187 14.52 -0.96 14.56
CA TRP A 187 14.25 0.32 15.22
C TRP A 187 12.78 0.49 15.57
N THR A 188 12.53 1.22 16.65
CA THR A 188 11.19 1.57 17.11
C THR A 188 10.93 3.05 16.82
N PHE A 189 9.72 3.35 16.33
CA PHE A 189 9.33 4.71 15.98
C PHE A 189 7.81 4.91 16.15
N GLN A 190 7.39 6.17 16.10
CA GLN A 190 5.99 6.56 16.13
C GLN A 190 5.47 6.63 14.68
N PRO A 191 4.52 5.78 14.28
CA PRO A 191 4.01 5.79 12.91
C PRO A 191 3.06 6.97 12.69
N MET A 192 3.24 7.69 11.58
CA MET A 192 2.40 8.82 11.21
C MET A 192 1.27 8.44 10.22
N GLY A 193 1.25 7.20 9.74
CA GLY A 193 0.28 6.67 8.80
C GLY A 193 0.26 5.14 8.82
N MET A 194 -0.72 4.53 8.14
CA MET A 194 -0.85 3.08 8.07
C MET A 194 0.35 2.43 7.36
N ASP A 195 0.82 3.02 6.30
CA ASP A 195 2.01 2.59 5.56
C ASP A 195 3.24 2.47 6.47
N CYS A 196 3.45 3.46 7.35
CA CYS A 196 4.50 3.40 8.37
C CYS A 196 4.27 2.25 9.36
N ALA A 197 3.03 2.07 9.81
CA ALA A 197 2.68 1.04 10.78
C ALA A 197 2.85 -0.38 10.21
N MET A 198 2.54 -0.58 8.93
CA MET A 198 2.70 -1.87 8.24
C MET A 198 4.13 -2.43 8.33
N ALA A 199 5.15 -1.57 8.51
CA ALA A 199 6.54 -2.00 8.69
C ALA A 199 6.72 -2.98 9.87
N ALA A 200 5.86 -2.93 10.89
CA ALA A 200 5.87 -3.88 12.01
C ALA A 200 5.39 -5.29 11.61
N ALA A 201 4.66 -5.41 10.50
CA ALA A 201 4.12 -6.67 10.03
C ALA A 201 5.04 -7.37 9.02
N PHE A 202 5.78 -6.62 8.19
CA PHE A 202 6.54 -7.20 7.08
C PHE A 202 7.54 -8.28 7.48
N ALA A 203 8.25 -8.10 8.61
CA ALA A 203 9.21 -9.11 9.09
C ALA A 203 8.54 -10.34 9.74
N LYS A 204 7.23 -10.27 10.03
CA LYS A 204 6.46 -11.31 10.74
C LYS A 204 5.49 -12.06 9.84
N THR A 205 5.45 -11.71 8.56
CA THR A 205 4.51 -12.22 7.57
C THR A 205 5.22 -12.56 6.27
N LEU A 206 4.57 -13.33 5.41
CA LEU A 206 5.04 -13.60 4.05
C LEU A 206 4.75 -12.39 3.16
N SER A 207 5.46 -11.30 3.43
CA SER A 207 5.33 -10.06 2.67
C SER A 207 6.31 -10.03 1.50
N VAL A 208 5.81 -9.70 0.32
CA VAL A 208 6.61 -9.55 -0.89
C VAL A 208 6.34 -8.21 -1.57
N VAL A 209 7.29 -7.76 -2.35
CA VAL A 209 7.16 -6.58 -3.21
C VAL A 209 7.34 -6.98 -4.66
N CYS A 210 6.47 -6.48 -5.51
CA CYS A 210 6.53 -6.60 -6.96
C CYS A 210 7.56 -5.61 -7.53
N PHE A 211 8.53 -6.04 -8.31
CA PHE A 211 9.52 -5.15 -8.91
C PHE A 211 9.71 -5.45 -10.42
N PRO A 212 9.65 -4.45 -11.29
CA PRO A 212 9.26 -3.07 -11.02
C PRO A 212 7.78 -2.94 -10.59
N PRO A 213 7.36 -1.80 -9.98
CA PRO A 213 6.01 -1.65 -9.42
C PRO A 213 4.93 -1.72 -10.49
N MET A 214 3.81 -2.37 -10.20
CA MET A 214 2.65 -2.46 -11.09
C MET A 214 1.56 -1.42 -10.79
N ALA A 215 1.82 -0.51 -9.86
CA ALA A 215 1.03 0.68 -9.61
C ALA A 215 1.96 1.81 -9.18
N LEU A 216 1.61 3.03 -9.55
CA LEU A 216 2.37 4.25 -9.22
C LEU A 216 1.45 5.28 -8.58
N THR A 217 2.00 6.07 -7.66
CA THR A 217 1.39 7.31 -7.18
C THR A 217 2.36 8.46 -7.36
N MET A 218 1.85 9.66 -7.65
CA MET A 218 2.68 10.86 -7.67
C MET A 218 2.99 11.38 -6.28
N ASN A 219 2.28 10.87 -5.26
CA ASN A 219 2.40 11.31 -3.87
C ASN A 219 2.37 12.84 -3.76
N ASP A 220 1.39 13.46 -4.45
CA ASP A 220 1.26 14.92 -4.46
C ASP A 220 0.68 15.41 -3.13
N HIS A 221 1.56 15.84 -2.25
CA HIS A 221 1.18 16.35 -0.93
C HIS A 221 0.26 17.57 -0.97
N THR A 222 0.18 18.29 -2.10
CA THR A 222 -0.72 19.47 -2.22
C THR A 222 -2.19 19.11 -2.33
N ILE A 223 -2.47 17.87 -2.79
CA ILE A 223 -3.83 17.32 -2.91
C ILE A 223 -4.07 16.13 -1.95
N SER A 224 -3.11 15.86 -1.06
CA SER A 224 -3.25 14.81 -0.06
C SER A 224 -4.43 15.10 0.87
N THR A 225 -5.22 14.05 1.15
CA THR A 225 -6.31 14.11 2.12
C THR A 225 -5.83 13.91 3.56
N VAL A 226 -4.56 13.55 3.74
CA VAL A 226 -3.92 13.33 5.05
C VAL A 226 -3.10 14.52 5.50
N HIS A 227 -2.36 15.18 4.57
CA HIS A 227 -1.42 16.27 4.87
C HIS A 227 -1.59 17.51 3.97
N GLY A 228 -2.58 17.53 3.07
CA GLY A 228 -2.77 18.60 2.10
C GLY A 228 -3.78 19.66 2.50
N LYS A 229 -4.24 20.44 1.50
CA LYS A 229 -5.22 21.54 1.67
C LYS A 229 -6.53 21.12 2.35
N TYR A 230 -6.90 19.86 2.29
CA TYR A 230 -8.10 19.33 2.94
C TYR A 230 -7.95 19.18 4.47
N ASP A 231 -6.74 19.39 5.01
CA ASP A 231 -6.47 19.39 6.44
C ASP A 231 -6.83 20.74 7.12
N GLN A 232 -7.13 21.78 6.32
CA GLN A 232 -7.40 23.16 6.79
C GLN A 232 -8.88 23.54 6.73
N ALA A 233 -9.78 22.63 6.43
CA ALA A 233 -11.21 22.88 6.31
C ALA A 233 -11.99 22.47 7.57
#